data_796e2db495c10729811ef7159e3a05d2
#
_entry.id   796e2db495c10729811ef7159e3a05d2
#
_cell.length_a   1.000
_cell.length_b   1.000
_cell.length_c   1.000
_cell.angle_alpha   90.00
_cell.angle_beta   90.00
_cell.angle_gamma   90.00
#
_symmetry.space_group_name_H-M   'P 1'
#
loop_
_entity.id
_entity.type
_entity.pdbx_description
1 polymer ?
#
loop_
_entity_poly.entity_id
_entity_poly.type
_entity_poly.pdbx_seq_one_letter_code
_entity_poly.pdbx_strand_id
1 'polypeptide(L)'
;IVLPKLFLGPDRFYHDPERELYGMDLYTGGTIIPYPMQQLPGSAYWLPDEEYRTMILRIGANLSRAGFRVLVAHGHGPSTHQFAALEEEMKERYGLICFTAFDVLENTPLRYQNDHAAANETSITMAVRPELVQMERFAAGEEPVAMAGEDPRIHASADYGRKILEINIDA
;
A
#
# COMPACT_ATOMS: atom_id res chain seq x y z
N ILE A 1 4.01 -5.70 -19.10
CA ILE A 1 2.93 -6.62 -18.67
C ILE A 1 2.60 -6.32 -17.22
N VAL A 2 1.33 -6.17 -16.93
CA VAL A 2 0.81 -6.04 -15.56
C VAL A 2 0.37 -7.41 -15.07
N LEU A 3 0.91 -7.83 -13.95
CA LEU A 3 0.53 -9.09 -13.30
C LEU A 3 -0.73 -8.90 -12.44
N PRO A 4 -1.49 -9.99 -12.17
CA PRO A 4 -2.58 -9.95 -11.20
C PRO A 4 -2.10 -9.44 -9.83
N LYS A 5 -2.97 -8.72 -9.13
CA LYS A 5 -2.67 -8.27 -7.76
C LYS A 5 -2.51 -9.46 -6.84
N LEU A 6 -1.51 -9.40 -5.98
CA LEU A 6 -1.41 -10.28 -4.82
C LEU A 6 -2.36 -9.74 -3.74
N PHE A 7 -3.25 -10.60 -3.29
CA PHE A 7 -4.24 -10.22 -2.28
C PHE A 7 -3.65 -10.19 -0.87
N LEU A 8 -2.72 -11.10 -0.59
CA LEU A 8 -2.09 -11.25 0.72
C LEU A 8 -0.72 -10.58 0.74
N GLY A 9 -0.36 -9.98 1.86
CA GLY A 9 0.93 -9.37 2.08
C GLY A 9 1.27 -9.21 3.56
N PRO A 10 2.54 -8.95 3.88
CA PRO A 10 2.97 -8.72 5.25
C PRO A 10 2.49 -7.38 5.77
N ASP A 11 2.32 -7.32 7.08
CA ASP A 11 2.10 -6.11 7.84
C ASP A 11 2.50 -6.36 9.30
N ARG A 12 2.39 -5.35 10.16
CA ARG A 12 2.60 -5.53 11.59
C ARG A 12 1.65 -6.58 12.12
N PHE A 13 2.15 -7.38 13.05
CA PHE A 13 1.40 -8.46 13.66
C PHE A 13 1.57 -8.49 15.16
N TYR A 14 0.52 -8.80 15.88
CA TYR A 14 0.54 -9.01 17.32
C TYR A 14 -0.40 -10.15 17.70
N HIS A 15 0.13 -11.10 18.44
CA HIS A 15 -0.65 -12.20 19.00
C HIS A 15 -1.20 -11.78 20.36
N ASP A 16 -2.51 -11.69 20.44
CA ASP A 16 -3.26 -11.51 21.66
C ASP A 16 -3.87 -12.86 22.06
N PRO A 17 -4.04 -13.20 23.39
CA PRO A 17 -4.60 -14.48 23.80
C PRO A 17 -6.00 -14.82 23.25
N GLU A 18 -6.77 -13.80 22.91
CA GLU A 18 -8.14 -13.94 22.41
C GLU A 18 -8.29 -13.73 20.90
N ARG A 19 -7.30 -13.08 20.27
CA ARG A 19 -7.38 -12.66 18.86
C ARG A 19 -6.01 -12.36 18.27
N GLU A 20 -5.92 -12.44 16.96
CA GLU A 20 -4.77 -11.99 16.20
C GLU A 20 -5.05 -10.59 15.62
N LEU A 21 -4.09 -9.68 15.80
CA LEU A 21 -4.18 -8.30 15.33
C LEU A 21 -3.07 -8.03 14.35
N TYR A 22 -3.37 -7.38 13.23
CA TYR A 22 -2.39 -7.04 12.19
C TYR A 22 -2.75 -5.77 11.41
N GLY A 23 -1.72 -5.14 10.86
CA GLY A 23 -1.88 -3.93 10.05
C GLY A 23 -2.48 -2.78 10.84
N MET A 24 -3.58 -2.25 10.36
CA MET A 24 -4.28 -1.11 10.96
C MET A 24 -4.94 -1.44 12.29
N ASP A 25 -5.16 -2.69 12.61
CA ASP A 25 -5.59 -3.10 13.95
C ASP A 25 -4.57 -2.68 15.03
N LEU A 26 -3.30 -2.52 14.63
CA LEU A 26 -2.19 -2.11 15.50
C LEU A 26 -1.82 -0.63 15.35
N TYR A 27 -2.57 0.13 14.61
CA TYR A 27 -2.23 1.52 14.36
C TYR A 27 -2.42 2.38 15.61
N THR A 28 -1.31 2.86 16.16
CA THR A 28 -1.31 3.63 17.42
C THR A 28 -0.77 5.05 17.26
N GLY A 29 -0.38 5.45 16.06
CA GLY A 29 0.29 6.72 15.86
C GLY A 29 0.07 7.30 14.48
N GLY A 30 -1.01 7.97 14.28
CA GLY A 30 -1.19 8.87 13.17
C GLY A 30 -1.16 10.30 13.65
N THR A 31 -1.01 11.19 12.72
CA THR A 31 -1.12 12.63 12.96
C THR A 31 -2.53 13.03 13.39
N ILE A 32 -3.52 12.17 13.22
CA ILE A 32 -4.90 12.55 13.39
C ILE A 32 -5.55 11.81 14.56
N ILE A 33 -5.43 10.49 14.67
CA ILE A 33 -6.10 9.76 15.73
C ILE A 33 -5.24 8.60 16.23
N PRO A 34 -4.91 8.55 17.53
CA PRO A 34 -4.41 7.34 18.14
C PRO A 34 -5.46 6.24 18.03
N TYR A 35 -5.17 5.21 17.29
CA TYR A 35 -6.09 4.12 17.08
C TYR A 35 -5.79 3.00 18.08
N PRO A 36 -6.70 2.64 18.96
CA PRO A 36 -6.47 1.55 19.89
C PRO A 36 -6.36 0.22 19.14
N MET A 37 -5.58 -0.71 19.68
CA MET A 37 -5.51 -2.07 19.16
C MET A 37 -6.89 -2.71 19.15
N GLN A 38 -7.39 -3.01 17.97
CA GLN A 38 -8.66 -3.69 17.78
C GLN A 38 -8.71 -4.37 16.42
N GLN A 39 -9.45 -5.45 16.32
CA GLN A 39 -9.67 -6.11 15.05
C GLN A 39 -10.73 -5.35 14.25
N LEU A 40 -10.32 -4.83 13.08
CA LEU A 40 -11.23 -4.11 12.19
C LEU A 40 -12.07 -5.08 11.34
N PRO A 41 -13.37 -4.78 11.12
CA PRO A 41 -14.16 -5.53 10.15
C PRO A 41 -13.53 -5.47 8.76
N GLY A 42 -13.29 -6.65 8.17
CA GLY A 42 -12.70 -6.75 6.82
C GLY A 42 -11.19 -6.87 6.77
N SER A 43 -10.47 -6.80 7.89
CA SER A 43 -9.04 -7.16 7.94
C SER A 43 -8.88 -8.65 7.61
N ALA A 44 -8.33 -8.95 6.42
CA ALA A 44 -8.25 -10.31 5.90
C ALA A 44 -7.08 -10.52 4.92
N TYR A 45 -6.09 -9.64 4.92
CA TYR A 45 -5.04 -9.60 3.90
C TYR A 45 -3.64 -9.96 4.41
N TRP A 46 -3.50 -10.27 5.69
CA TRP A 46 -2.21 -10.52 6.30
C TRP A 46 -1.62 -11.89 5.91
N LEU A 47 -0.31 -11.87 5.70
CA LEU A 47 0.52 -13.05 5.48
C LEU A 47 1.84 -12.83 6.22
N PRO A 48 2.38 -13.81 6.96
CA PRO A 48 3.68 -13.70 7.60
C PRO A 48 4.81 -13.36 6.61
N ASP A 49 5.82 -12.63 7.08
CA ASP A 49 6.96 -12.18 6.26
C ASP A 49 7.66 -13.33 5.55
N GLU A 50 7.85 -14.46 6.22
CA GLU A 50 8.56 -15.61 5.66
C GLU A 50 7.78 -16.27 4.51
N GLU A 51 6.47 -16.44 4.67
CA GLU A 51 5.59 -16.98 3.64
C GLU A 51 5.50 -16.02 2.45
N TYR A 52 5.38 -14.72 2.70
CA TYR A 52 5.39 -13.71 1.65
C TYR A 52 6.71 -13.75 0.89
N ARG A 53 7.84 -13.73 1.59
CA ARG A 53 9.19 -13.85 0.99
C ARG A 53 9.28 -15.09 0.09
N THR A 54 8.86 -16.23 0.60
CA THR A 54 8.88 -17.49 -0.15
C THR A 54 8.02 -17.39 -1.42
N MET A 55 6.83 -16.85 -1.32
CA MET A 55 5.93 -16.65 -2.46
C MET A 55 6.56 -15.74 -3.51
N ILE A 56 7.11 -14.58 -3.12
CA ILE A 56 7.73 -13.62 -4.05
C ILE A 56 8.94 -14.23 -4.75
N LEU A 57 9.79 -14.96 -4.06
CA LEU A 57 10.93 -15.64 -4.68
C LEU A 57 10.48 -16.71 -5.70
N ARG A 58 9.40 -17.43 -5.43
CA ARG A 58 8.84 -18.39 -6.39
C ARG A 58 8.26 -17.70 -7.62
N ILE A 59 7.60 -16.57 -7.45
CA ILE A 59 7.13 -15.73 -8.55
C ILE A 59 8.33 -15.26 -9.39
N GLY A 60 9.35 -14.71 -8.76
CA GLY A 60 10.58 -14.26 -9.42
C GLY A 60 11.24 -15.38 -10.26
N ALA A 61 11.39 -16.57 -9.69
CA ALA A 61 11.93 -17.72 -10.41
C ALA A 61 11.13 -18.05 -11.68
N ASN A 62 9.79 -18.01 -11.59
CA ASN A 62 8.93 -18.27 -12.74
C ASN A 62 9.02 -17.18 -13.80
N LEU A 63 9.06 -15.91 -13.38
CA LEU A 63 9.18 -14.77 -14.29
C LEU A 63 10.52 -14.75 -15.00
N SER A 64 11.62 -15.01 -14.28
CA SER A 64 12.95 -15.16 -14.89
C SER A 64 12.97 -16.28 -15.93
N ARG A 65 12.41 -17.44 -15.60
CA ARG A 65 12.27 -18.55 -16.55
C ARG A 65 11.43 -18.17 -17.79
N ALA A 66 10.43 -17.33 -17.61
CA ALA A 66 9.59 -16.81 -18.71
C ALA A 66 10.28 -15.69 -19.52
N GLY A 67 11.50 -15.29 -19.17
CA GLY A 67 12.29 -14.32 -19.93
C GLY A 67 12.19 -12.89 -19.43
N PHE A 68 11.47 -12.61 -18.35
CA PHE A 68 11.47 -11.29 -17.72
C PHE A 68 12.83 -10.97 -17.12
N ARG A 69 13.19 -9.70 -17.11
CA ARG A 69 14.47 -9.21 -16.56
C ARG A 69 14.30 -8.09 -15.56
N VAL A 70 13.16 -7.39 -15.62
CA VAL A 70 12.86 -6.26 -14.74
C VAL A 70 11.49 -6.50 -14.12
N LEU A 71 11.42 -6.30 -12.82
CA LEU A 71 10.17 -6.32 -12.04
C LEU A 71 10.00 -4.97 -11.34
N VAL A 72 8.80 -4.44 -11.40
CA VAL A 72 8.41 -3.24 -10.63
C VAL A 72 7.25 -3.62 -9.72
N ALA A 73 7.46 -3.45 -8.43
CA ALA A 73 6.40 -3.65 -7.42
C ALA A 73 5.76 -2.33 -7.04
N HIS A 74 4.45 -2.36 -6.91
CA HIS A 74 3.65 -1.25 -6.44
C HIS A 74 2.51 -1.78 -5.58
N GLY A 75 2.22 -1.11 -4.46
CA GLY A 75 1.12 -1.50 -3.58
C GLY A 75 1.30 -1.04 -2.15
N HIS A 76 0.77 -1.84 -1.24
CA HIS A 76 0.83 -1.63 0.20
C HIS A 76 2.27 -1.48 0.71
N GLY A 77 2.52 -0.44 1.53
CA GLY A 77 3.86 -0.09 1.99
C GLY A 77 4.67 -1.25 2.57
N PRO A 78 4.19 -1.97 3.60
CA PRO A 78 4.92 -3.11 4.17
C PRO A 78 5.27 -4.19 3.14
N SER A 79 4.37 -4.55 2.25
CA SER A 79 4.62 -5.53 1.17
C SER A 79 5.68 -5.04 0.18
N THR A 80 5.66 -3.74 -0.14
CA THR A 80 6.62 -3.11 -1.05
C THR A 80 8.01 -3.06 -0.42
N HIS A 81 8.11 -2.76 0.88
CA HIS A 81 9.38 -2.80 1.60
C HIS A 81 9.97 -4.21 1.68
N GLN A 82 9.14 -5.21 1.93
CA GLN A 82 9.58 -6.61 1.92
C GLN A 82 10.03 -7.06 0.52
N PHE A 83 9.38 -6.58 -0.53
CA PHE A 83 9.83 -6.82 -1.90
C PHE A 83 11.20 -6.18 -2.17
N ALA A 84 11.38 -4.91 -1.78
CA ALA A 84 12.66 -4.21 -1.93
C ALA A 84 13.81 -4.95 -1.22
N ALA A 85 13.55 -5.49 -0.03
CA ALA A 85 14.53 -6.28 0.72
C ALA A 85 15.00 -7.57 0.00
N LEU A 86 14.31 -7.99 -1.05
CA LEU A 86 14.66 -9.18 -1.85
C LEU A 86 15.46 -8.85 -3.12
N GLU A 87 15.76 -7.58 -3.39
CA GLU A 87 16.39 -7.14 -4.64
C GLU A 87 17.69 -7.90 -4.95
N GLU A 88 18.64 -7.93 -4.03
CA GLU A 88 19.93 -8.60 -4.21
C GLU A 88 19.75 -10.11 -4.43
N GLU A 89 18.89 -10.76 -3.65
CA GLU A 89 18.63 -12.18 -3.81
C GLU A 89 17.93 -12.50 -5.13
N MET A 90 17.01 -11.66 -5.59
CA MET A 90 16.37 -11.78 -6.90
C MET A 90 17.37 -11.65 -8.04
N LYS A 91 18.31 -10.71 -7.91
CA LYS A 91 19.38 -10.49 -8.86
C LYS A 91 20.34 -11.67 -8.91
N GLU A 92 20.86 -12.11 -7.77
CA GLU A 92 21.81 -13.20 -7.67
C GLU A 92 21.23 -14.54 -8.13
N ARG A 93 20.02 -14.88 -7.70
CA ARG A 93 19.40 -16.19 -7.98
C ARG A 93 18.74 -16.28 -9.33
N TYR A 94 18.18 -15.19 -9.81
CA TYR A 94 17.29 -15.21 -10.99
C TYR A 94 17.70 -14.21 -12.08
N GLY A 95 18.68 -13.34 -11.85
CA GLY A 95 19.09 -12.31 -12.80
C GLY A 95 18.00 -11.25 -13.03
N LEU A 96 17.16 -10.99 -12.03
CA LEU A 96 16.10 -10.02 -12.08
C LEU A 96 16.56 -8.69 -11.45
N ILE A 97 16.27 -7.59 -12.13
CA ILE A 97 16.41 -6.24 -11.59
C ILE A 97 15.05 -5.85 -11.01
N CYS A 98 15.04 -5.49 -9.75
CA CYS A 98 13.82 -5.15 -9.03
C CYS A 98 13.77 -3.66 -8.72
N PHE A 99 12.60 -3.07 -8.84
CA PHE A 99 12.30 -1.69 -8.43
C PHE A 99 10.96 -1.66 -7.71
N THR A 100 10.78 -0.67 -6.88
CA THR A 100 9.50 -0.32 -6.32
C THR A 100 8.99 0.98 -6.94
N ALA A 101 7.71 1.26 -6.84
CA ALA A 101 7.18 2.56 -7.24
C ALA A 101 7.79 3.70 -6.40
N PHE A 102 8.23 3.42 -5.17
CA PHE A 102 8.90 4.42 -4.33
C PHE A 102 10.24 4.86 -4.91
N ASP A 103 11.02 3.94 -5.50
CA ASP A 103 12.32 4.26 -6.12
C ASP A 103 12.13 5.21 -7.30
N VAL A 104 11.07 5.01 -8.09
CA VAL A 104 10.73 5.84 -9.25
C VAL A 104 10.22 7.21 -8.83
N LEU A 105 9.41 7.28 -7.76
CA LEU A 105 8.72 8.48 -7.32
C LEU A 105 9.45 9.26 -6.23
N GLU A 106 10.67 8.87 -5.86
CA GLU A 106 11.40 9.43 -4.73
C GLU A 106 11.54 10.96 -4.79
N ASN A 107 11.76 11.49 -5.97
CA ASN A 107 12.00 12.91 -6.19
C ASN A 107 10.77 13.70 -6.67
N THR A 108 9.59 13.09 -6.66
CA THR A 108 8.38 13.82 -7.05
C THR A 108 7.88 14.74 -5.93
N PRO A 109 7.43 15.97 -6.25
CA PRO A 109 6.93 16.90 -5.23
C PRO A 109 5.64 16.44 -4.56
N LEU A 110 4.85 15.62 -5.24
CA LEU A 110 3.62 15.03 -4.71
C LEU A 110 3.67 13.51 -4.85
N ARG A 111 4.00 12.83 -3.75
CA ARG A 111 3.95 11.38 -3.69
C ARG A 111 2.52 10.96 -3.37
N TYR A 112 1.92 10.14 -4.21
CA TYR A 112 0.58 9.64 -3.99
C TYR A 112 0.47 8.76 -2.71
N GLN A 113 1.57 8.20 -2.22
CA GLN A 113 1.61 7.38 -1.00
C GLN A 113 2.16 8.13 0.22
N ASN A 114 1.94 9.42 0.33
CA ASN A 114 2.31 10.18 1.51
C ASN A 114 1.34 10.01 2.68
N ASP A 115 0.18 9.45 2.42
CA ASP A 115 -0.84 9.26 3.43
C ASP A 115 -1.39 7.83 3.41
N HIS A 116 -2.31 7.54 4.30
CA HIS A 116 -3.02 6.27 4.35
C HIS A 116 -4.51 6.53 4.53
N ALA A 117 -5.30 6.12 3.54
CA ALA A 117 -6.76 6.32 3.50
C ALA A 117 -7.18 7.78 3.74
N ALA A 118 -6.30 8.73 3.47
CA ALA A 118 -6.51 10.15 3.70
C ALA A 118 -6.68 10.94 2.39
N ALA A 119 -6.40 12.24 2.40
CA ALA A 119 -6.73 13.13 1.29
C ALA A 119 -6.09 12.74 -0.05
N ASN A 120 -4.83 12.29 -0.07
CA ASN A 120 -4.13 11.93 -1.31
C ASN A 120 -4.73 10.68 -1.95
N GLU A 121 -4.78 9.57 -1.22
CA GLU A 121 -5.32 8.31 -1.73
C GLU A 121 -6.79 8.43 -2.12
N THR A 122 -7.59 9.15 -1.30
CA THR A 122 -8.99 9.44 -1.61
C THR A 122 -9.11 10.26 -2.89
N SER A 123 -8.28 11.29 -3.07
CA SER A 123 -8.29 12.13 -4.28
C SER A 123 -7.94 11.35 -5.54
N ILE A 124 -6.93 10.49 -5.49
CA ILE A 124 -6.56 9.62 -6.60
C ILE A 124 -7.72 8.69 -6.95
N THR A 125 -8.35 8.09 -5.94
CA THR A 125 -9.51 7.22 -6.15
C THR A 125 -10.68 7.99 -6.75
N MET A 126 -10.96 9.22 -6.29
CA MET A 126 -11.97 10.11 -6.90
C MET A 126 -11.65 10.43 -8.36
N ALA A 127 -10.38 10.56 -8.73
CA ALA A 127 -9.98 10.89 -10.09
C ALA A 127 -10.17 9.73 -11.08
N VAL A 128 -9.91 8.49 -10.64
CA VAL A 128 -9.91 7.30 -11.53
C VAL A 128 -11.13 6.41 -11.38
N ARG A 129 -11.73 6.35 -10.20
CA ARG A 129 -12.87 5.50 -9.86
C ARG A 129 -13.79 6.19 -8.83
N PRO A 130 -14.42 7.31 -9.20
CA PRO A 130 -15.23 8.11 -8.26
C PRO A 130 -16.37 7.31 -7.61
N GLU A 131 -16.89 6.30 -8.30
CA GLU A 131 -17.96 5.43 -7.79
C GLU A 131 -17.55 4.56 -6.60
N LEU A 132 -16.25 4.45 -6.31
CA LEU A 132 -15.74 3.71 -5.16
C LEU A 132 -15.60 4.60 -3.91
N VAL A 133 -15.73 5.91 -4.04
CA VAL A 133 -15.60 6.86 -2.94
C VAL A 133 -16.97 7.29 -2.45
N GLN A 134 -17.27 6.99 -1.20
CA GLN A 134 -18.59 7.23 -0.58
C GLN A 134 -18.42 8.18 0.63
N MET A 135 -18.11 9.45 0.34
CA MET A 135 -17.88 10.47 1.37
C MET A 135 -19.07 10.68 2.30
N GLU A 136 -20.27 10.39 1.83
CA GLU A 136 -21.52 10.47 2.60
C GLU A 136 -21.59 9.45 3.75
N ARG A 137 -20.71 8.44 3.75
CA ARG A 137 -20.60 7.48 4.85
C ARG A 137 -19.86 8.02 6.08
N PHE A 138 -19.15 9.12 5.95
CA PHE A 138 -18.62 9.80 7.11
C PHE A 138 -19.77 10.45 7.88
N ALA A 139 -20.07 9.91 9.06
CA ALA A 139 -21.06 10.54 9.91
C ALA A 139 -20.54 11.88 10.44
N ALA A 140 -21.43 12.85 10.53
CA ALA A 140 -21.06 14.17 11.04
C ALA A 140 -20.57 14.08 12.49
N GLY A 141 -19.36 14.55 12.74
CA GLY A 141 -18.74 14.53 14.08
C GLY A 141 -18.05 13.22 14.45
N GLU A 142 -18.05 12.21 13.59
CA GLU A 142 -17.23 11.02 13.79
C GLU A 142 -15.77 11.28 13.38
N GLU A 143 -14.87 10.79 14.22
CA GLU A 143 -13.44 10.80 13.91
C GLU A 143 -13.12 9.67 12.93
N PRO A 144 -12.35 9.94 11.87
CA PRO A 144 -11.94 8.91 10.92
C PRO A 144 -11.10 7.83 11.59
N VAL A 145 -11.37 6.59 11.25
CA VAL A 145 -10.69 5.41 11.79
C VAL A 145 -9.67 4.88 10.80
N ALA A 146 -8.52 4.41 11.29
CA ALA A 146 -7.47 3.81 10.47
C ALA A 146 -6.97 4.72 9.32
N MET A 147 -6.86 6.01 9.58
CA MET A 147 -6.43 7.03 8.64
C MET A 147 -5.15 7.71 9.12
N ALA A 148 -4.25 8.03 8.22
CA ALA A 148 -3.03 8.81 8.49
C ALA A 148 -2.78 9.81 7.37
N GLY A 149 -2.94 11.11 7.68
CA GLY A 149 -2.81 12.21 6.73
C GLY A 149 -3.87 13.27 6.93
N GLU A 150 -4.05 14.14 5.94
CA GLU A 150 -5.07 15.19 5.98
C GLU A 150 -6.48 14.62 5.79
N ASP A 151 -7.44 15.25 6.46
CA ASP A 151 -8.84 14.82 6.42
C ASP A 151 -9.39 14.87 4.99
N PRO A 152 -9.81 13.75 4.42
CA PRO A 152 -10.31 13.70 3.05
C PRO A 152 -11.64 14.47 2.88
N ARG A 153 -12.40 14.67 3.94
CA ARG A 153 -13.66 15.48 3.90
C ARG A 153 -13.38 16.94 3.55
N ILE A 154 -12.17 17.41 3.85
CA ILE A 154 -11.77 18.81 3.67
C ILE A 154 -10.85 18.97 2.46
N HIS A 155 -9.93 18.05 2.28
CA HIS A 155 -8.79 18.21 1.37
C HIS A 155 -8.84 17.29 0.13
N ALA A 156 -9.71 16.28 0.08
CA ALA A 156 -9.79 15.41 -1.08
C ALA A 156 -10.63 16.00 -2.21
N SER A 157 -10.16 15.83 -3.44
CA SER A 157 -10.93 16.15 -4.64
C SER A 157 -10.40 15.39 -5.86
N ALA A 158 -11.27 15.16 -6.86
CA ALA A 158 -10.87 14.54 -8.12
C ALA A 158 -9.83 15.40 -8.87
N ASP A 159 -9.90 16.73 -8.77
CA ASP A 159 -8.93 17.63 -9.40
C ASP A 159 -7.54 17.50 -8.77
N TYR A 160 -7.49 17.42 -7.45
CA TYR A 160 -6.24 17.17 -6.75
C TYR A 160 -5.67 15.80 -7.10
N GLY A 161 -6.51 14.77 -7.19
CA GLY A 161 -6.09 13.44 -7.61
C GLY A 161 -5.53 13.40 -9.03
N ARG A 162 -6.14 14.11 -9.99
CA ARG A 162 -5.60 14.25 -11.35
C ARG A 162 -4.23 14.90 -11.34
N LYS A 163 -4.05 15.97 -10.58
CA LYS A 163 -2.75 16.67 -10.43
C LYS A 163 -1.67 15.76 -9.88
N ILE A 164 -1.98 14.95 -8.85
CA ILE A 164 -1.05 13.96 -8.30
C ILE A 164 -0.64 12.95 -9.38
N LEU A 165 -1.61 12.43 -10.14
CA LEU A 165 -1.35 11.45 -11.19
C LEU A 165 -0.50 12.03 -12.31
N GLU A 166 -0.77 13.24 -12.79
CA GLU A 166 0.03 13.93 -13.81
C GLU A 166 1.48 14.05 -13.37
N ILE A 167 1.74 14.57 -12.16
CA ILE A 167 3.09 14.72 -11.63
C ILE A 167 3.81 13.36 -11.53
N ASN A 168 3.12 12.32 -11.09
CA ASN A 168 3.72 11.01 -10.93
C ASN A 168 3.94 10.27 -12.27
N ILE A 169 3.16 10.57 -13.30
CA ILE A 169 3.34 10.00 -14.64
C ILE A 169 4.52 10.68 -15.38
N ASP A 170 4.71 11.95 -15.13
CA ASP A 170 5.77 12.76 -15.78
C ASP A 170 7.16 12.57 -15.12
N ALA A 171 7.22 11.94 -13.95
CA ALA A 171 8.46 11.70 -13.22
C ALA A 171 9.22 10.49 -13.77
#